data_fe57baf89b74808e69bb73285eca6e1b
#
_entry.id   fe57baf89b74808e69bb73285eca6e1b
#
_cell.length_a   1.000
_cell.length_b   1.000
_cell.length_c   1.000
_cell.angle_alpha   90.00
_cell.angle_beta   90.00
_cell.angle_gamma   90.00
#
_symmetry.space_group_name_H-M   'P 1'
#
loop_
_entity.id
_entity.type
_entity.pdbx_description
1 polymer ?
#
loop_
_entity_poly.entity_id
_entity_poly.type
_entity_poly.pdbx_seq_one_letter_code
_entity_poly.pdbx_strand_id
1 'polypeptide(L)'
;NFGCEICYCNIEEDYISKARINYQMLQTLTDMTDDEIEIITKKSVEEIESIGNDYQTTMRLLGVTDYNTNKSNFQEALMIYPELFKDQYSRDVLKQTKKSLVKQAKAGRLRVNGHYTFLSPDLYAFCEWLFLGEKNPKGLLEDGQVYCRDYRDGDELACLRSPHLYREWPIRNNVRNEEFDKWFGMTKCVYTSCHDTISRILQFDNDGDKCLVIKDRILTKIAKRNMKDIVPLYYEMKKAKGENLNNQVLYEGMTKAFTCGNVGPVSNNVTKIWNHDKITPQEIKAIKWLCMESNFTIDSAKTLYM
;
A
#
# COMPACT_ATOMS: atom_id res chain seq x y z
N ASN A 1 -32.99 12.31 15.21
CA ASN A 1 -31.78 12.48 16.02
C ASN A 1 -31.55 11.20 16.83
N PHE A 2 -30.69 10.30 16.33
CA PHE A 2 -30.52 8.97 16.91
C PHE A 2 -29.40 8.92 17.98
N GLY A 3 -28.88 10.06 18.42
CA GLY A 3 -27.81 10.13 19.41
C GLY A 3 -26.47 9.54 18.95
N CYS A 4 -26.27 9.45 17.63
CA CYS A 4 -25.01 8.95 17.10
C CYS A 4 -23.93 10.03 17.20
N GLU A 5 -22.76 9.64 17.68
CA GLU A 5 -21.56 10.46 17.63
C GLU A 5 -20.76 10.15 16.37
N ILE A 6 -20.25 11.18 15.71
CA ILE A 6 -19.37 11.05 14.55
C ILE A 6 -17.96 11.37 15.04
N CYS A 7 -17.04 10.42 14.85
CA CYS A 7 -15.62 10.62 15.08
C CYS A 7 -14.82 10.23 13.83
N TYR A 8 -13.59 10.70 13.73
CA TYR A 8 -12.66 10.26 12.70
C TYR A 8 -11.57 9.40 13.34
N CYS A 9 -11.24 8.30 12.66
CA CYS A 9 -10.20 7.36 13.12
C CYS A 9 -8.82 7.74 12.59
N ASN A 10 -8.76 8.45 11.46
CA ASN A 10 -7.52 8.81 10.81
C ASN A 10 -7.71 10.08 9.95
N ILE A 11 -6.63 10.81 9.71
CA ILE A 11 -6.61 12.04 8.94
C ILE A 11 -5.52 11.92 7.87
N GLU A 12 -5.74 12.52 6.70
CA GLU A 12 -4.71 12.66 5.68
C GLU A 12 -3.54 13.49 6.21
N GLU A 13 -2.32 13.02 5.93
CA GLU A 13 -1.12 13.77 6.24
C GLU A 13 -0.98 14.95 5.27
N ASP A 14 -0.64 16.13 5.79
CA ASP A 14 -0.35 17.31 4.96
C ASP A 14 0.86 17.09 4.06
N TYR A 15 1.83 16.34 4.56
CA TYR A 15 3.02 15.95 3.84
C TYR A 15 3.00 14.48 3.46
N ILE A 16 3.15 14.22 2.16
CA ILE A 16 3.27 12.86 1.64
C ILE A 16 4.73 12.53 1.39
N SER A 17 5.31 11.68 2.23
CA SER A 17 6.67 11.19 2.06
C SER A 17 6.78 10.28 0.84
N LYS A 18 7.92 10.29 0.15
CA LYS A 18 8.22 9.33 -0.91
C LYS A 18 8.25 7.92 -0.32
N ALA A 19 7.41 7.05 -0.84
CA ALA A 19 7.22 5.72 -0.31
C ALA A 19 8.35 4.76 -0.68
N ARG A 20 8.38 3.65 0.03
CA ARG A 20 9.20 2.48 -0.30
C ARG A 20 8.29 1.31 -0.63
N ILE A 21 8.55 0.66 -1.75
CA ILE A 21 7.94 -0.64 -2.07
C ILE A 21 8.52 -1.70 -1.14
N ASN A 22 7.77 -2.75 -0.86
CA ASN A 22 8.24 -3.86 -0.05
C ASN A 22 8.56 -5.10 -0.92
N TYR A 23 9.23 -6.09 -0.32
CA TYR A 23 9.61 -7.32 -1.01
C TYR A 23 8.39 -8.12 -1.50
N GLN A 24 7.29 -8.16 -0.75
CA GLN A 24 6.08 -8.89 -1.16
C GLN A 24 5.54 -8.41 -2.51
N MET A 25 5.61 -7.12 -2.77
CA MET A 25 5.21 -6.57 -4.07
C MET A 25 6.22 -6.92 -5.17
N LEU A 26 7.51 -6.82 -4.88
CA LEU A 26 8.57 -7.09 -5.86
C LEU A 26 8.69 -8.58 -6.22
N GLN A 27 8.49 -9.50 -5.27
CA GLN A 27 8.62 -10.94 -5.49
C GLN A 27 7.70 -11.48 -6.59
N THR A 28 6.60 -10.77 -6.87
CA THR A 28 5.65 -11.17 -7.91
C THR A 28 6.09 -10.82 -9.32
N LEU A 29 7.12 -9.97 -9.46
CA LEU A 29 7.73 -9.57 -10.73
C LEU A 29 8.90 -10.51 -11.07
N THR A 30 8.58 -11.71 -11.55
CA THR A 30 9.52 -12.84 -11.67
C THR A 30 10.44 -12.81 -12.88
N ASP A 31 10.25 -11.85 -13.81
CA ASP A 31 10.99 -11.76 -15.08
C ASP A 31 11.85 -10.48 -15.18
N MET A 32 12.17 -9.86 -14.06
CA MET A 32 13.06 -8.69 -14.06
C MET A 32 14.45 -9.07 -14.56
N THR A 33 15.00 -8.25 -15.45
CA THR A 33 16.39 -8.34 -15.88
C THR A 33 17.33 -7.62 -14.90
N ASP A 34 18.63 -7.94 -14.93
CA ASP A 34 19.62 -7.28 -14.09
C ASP A 34 19.66 -5.76 -14.33
N ASP A 35 19.56 -5.31 -15.59
CA ASP A 35 19.48 -3.89 -15.93
C ASP A 35 18.26 -3.21 -15.31
N GLU A 36 17.10 -3.87 -15.34
CA GLU A 36 15.87 -3.35 -14.72
C GLU A 36 16.02 -3.27 -13.20
N ILE A 37 16.65 -4.28 -12.58
CA ILE A 37 16.97 -4.28 -11.13
C ILE A 37 17.90 -3.12 -10.79
N GLU A 38 18.94 -2.88 -11.58
CA GLU A 38 19.86 -1.74 -11.40
C GLU A 38 19.10 -0.41 -11.43
N ILE A 39 18.22 -0.22 -12.41
CA ILE A 39 17.44 1.03 -12.55
C ILE A 39 16.52 1.25 -11.33
N ILE A 40 15.76 0.22 -10.92
CA ILE A 40 14.80 0.38 -9.79
C ILE A 40 15.50 0.54 -8.44
N THR A 41 16.71 0.00 -8.27
CA THR A 41 17.49 0.12 -7.03
C THR A 41 18.29 1.43 -6.94
N LYS A 42 18.61 2.05 -8.05
CA LYS A 42 19.48 3.22 -8.18
C LYS A 42 19.16 4.32 -7.17
N LYS A 43 17.90 4.73 -7.06
CA LYS A 43 17.48 5.80 -6.12
C LYS A 43 17.74 5.43 -4.66
N SER A 44 17.61 4.14 -4.32
CA SER A 44 17.88 3.67 -2.96
C SER A 44 19.36 3.62 -2.65
N VAL A 45 20.18 3.25 -3.64
CA VAL A 45 21.64 3.24 -3.53
C VAL A 45 22.16 4.67 -3.37
N GLU A 46 21.77 5.58 -4.27
CA GLU A 46 22.16 7.01 -4.20
C GLU A 46 21.77 7.65 -2.85
N GLU A 47 20.57 7.34 -2.34
CA GLU A 47 20.13 7.83 -1.03
C GLU A 47 21.00 7.31 0.11
N ILE A 48 21.40 6.03 0.09
CA ILE A 48 22.26 5.42 1.10
C ILE A 48 23.68 5.97 1.02
N GLU A 49 24.20 6.19 -0.18
CA GLU A 49 25.54 6.72 -0.41
C GLU A 49 25.67 8.20 0.00
N SER A 50 24.59 8.96 -0.14
CA SER A 50 24.56 10.37 0.24
C SER A 50 24.58 10.62 1.76
N ILE A 51 24.29 9.60 2.58
CA ILE A 51 24.30 9.73 4.05
C ILE A 51 25.71 10.10 4.54
N GLY A 52 25.80 11.24 5.19
CA GLY A 52 27.04 11.80 5.72
C GLY A 52 27.83 12.62 4.70
N ASN A 53 27.49 12.56 3.41
CA ASN A 53 28.12 13.33 2.32
C ASN A 53 27.25 14.51 1.89
N ASP A 54 25.92 14.31 1.80
CA ASP A 54 24.95 15.36 1.53
C ASP A 54 24.20 15.75 2.80
N TYR A 55 24.34 17.00 3.21
CA TYR A 55 23.72 17.51 4.44
C TYR A 55 22.19 17.43 4.41
N GLN A 56 21.57 17.92 3.33
CA GLN A 56 20.11 17.97 3.24
C GLN A 56 19.48 16.56 3.23
N THR A 57 20.05 15.64 2.47
CA THR A 57 19.61 14.25 2.45
C THR A 57 19.83 13.59 3.81
N THR A 58 20.94 13.86 4.47
CA THR A 58 21.24 13.31 5.80
C THR A 58 20.21 13.80 6.83
N MET A 59 19.93 15.11 6.87
CA MET A 59 18.94 15.70 7.77
C MET A 59 17.55 15.08 7.53
N ARG A 60 17.13 15.01 6.28
CA ARG A 60 15.84 14.39 5.90
C ARG A 60 15.74 12.93 6.34
N LEU A 61 16.79 12.13 6.15
CA LEU A 61 16.82 10.72 6.53
C LEU A 61 16.85 10.50 8.05
N LEU A 62 17.39 11.46 8.79
CA LEU A 62 17.30 11.49 10.25
C LEU A 62 15.95 12.01 10.76
N GLY A 63 15.04 12.40 9.86
CA GLY A 63 13.73 12.94 10.25
C GLY A 63 13.77 14.40 10.72
N VAL A 64 14.88 15.10 10.47
CA VAL A 64 15.02 16.52 10.77
C VAL A 64 14.43 17.32 9.60
N THR A 65 13.15 17.53 9.65
CA THR A 65 12.36 18.19 8.59
C THR A 65 11.28 19.06 9.22
N ASP A 66 10.85 20.10 8.51
CA ASP A 66 9.83 21.04 9.02
C ASP A 66 8.46 20.35 9.23
N TYR A 67 8.14 19.35 8.42
CA TYR A 67 6.88 18.60 8.51
C TYR A 67 6.90 17.49 9.57
N ASN A 68 8.02 17.15 10.19
CA ASN A 68 8.05 16.25 11.34
C ASN A 68 7.65 17.04 12.60
N THR A 69 6.43 16.86 13.06
CA THR A 69 5.89 17.54 14.24
C THR A 69 6.34 16.91 15.56
N ASN A 70 6.84 15.67 15.53
CA ASN A 70 7.28 14.90 16.71
C ASN A 70 8.80 14.67 16.67
N LYS A 71 9.57 15.74 16.64
CA LYS A 71 11.03 15.66 16.66
C LYS A 71 11.53 15.21 18.04
N SER A 72 12.55 14.35 18.05
CA SER A 72 13.31 14.06 19.25
C SER A 72 14.23 15.24 19.60
N ASN A 73 14.65 15.32 20.87
CA ASN A 73 15.61 16.35 21.32
C ASN A 73 16.88 16.38 20.45
N PHE A 74 17.35 15.24 19.96
CA PHE A 74 18.49 15.14 19.06
C PHE A 74 18.19 15.77 17.69
N GLN A 75 17.01 15.54 17.13
CA GLN A 75 16.59 16.14 15.86
C GLN A 75 16.42 17.65 15.99
N GLU A 76 15.85 18.13 17.09
CA GLU A 76 15.77 19.58 17.40
C GLU A 76 17.15 20.22 17.58
N ALA A 77 18.04 19.56 18.32
CA ALA A 77 19.42 20.04 18.50
C ALA A 77 20.17 20.16 17.17
N LEU A 78 19.98 19.21 16.24
CA LEU A 78 20.56 19.29 14.90
C LEU A 78 20.02 20.44 14.05
N MET A 79 18.74 20.83 14.23
CA MET A 79 18.20 22.02 13.55
C MET A 79 18.83 23.31 14.05
N ILE A 80 19.08 23.39 15.36
CA ILE A 80 19.64 24.58 15.99
C ILE A 80 21.16 24.68 15.74
N TYR A 81 21.85 23.54 15.85
CA TYR A 81 23.29 23.46 15.75
C TYR A 81 23.78 22.34 14.83
N PRO A 82 23.86 22.59 13.52
CA PRO A 82 24.26 21.59 12.52
C PRO A 82 25.64 20.98 12.73
N GLU A 83 26.56 21.72 13.34
CA GLU A 83 27.93 21.23 13.66
C GLU A 83 27.92 20.01 14.61
N LEU A 84 26.80 19.76 15.28
CA LEU A 84 26.58 18.55 16.10
C LEU A 84 26.84 17.25 15.34
N PHE A 85 26.74 17.26 14.00
CA PHE A 85 27.14 16.12 13.16
C PHE A 85 28.57 15.64 13.34
N LYS A 86 29.47 16.53 13.84
CA LYS A 86 30.87 16.20 14.08
C LYS A 86 31.08 15.43 15.38
N ASP A 87 30.10 15.46 16.26
CA ASP A 87 30.13 14.74 17.53
C ASP A 87 30.08 13.20 17.35
N GLN A 88 30.69 12.49 18.30
CA GLN A 88 30.79 11.03 18.27
C GLN A 88 29.38 10.36 18.27
N TYR A 89 28.47 10.85 19.11
CA TYR A 89 27.11 10.32 19.19
C TYR A 89 26.37 10.47 17.84
N SER A 90 26.45 11.62 17.21
CA SER A 90 25.87 11.90 15.91
C SER A 90 26.41 10.96 14.83
N ARG A 91 27.72 10.72 14.83
CA ARG A 91 28.36 9.78 13.90
C ARG A 91 27.86 8.34 14.12
N ASP A 92 27.67 7.93 15.35
CA ASP A 92 27.15 6.59 15.67
C ASP A 92 25.68 6.46 15.23
N VAL A 93 24.84 7.48 15.43
CA VAL A 93 23.46 7.51 14.91
C VAL A 93 23.44 7.42 13.39
N LEU A 94 24.28 8.20 12.68
CA LEU A 94 24.40 8.12 11.21
C LEU A 94 24.81 6.74 10.74
N LYS A 95 25.81 6.13 11.39
CA LYS A 95 26.26 4.77 11.06
C LYS A 95 25.16 3.73 11.24
N GLN A 96 24.38 3.82 12.32
CA GLN A 96 23.24 2.93 12.58
C GLN A 96 22.13 3.14 11.56
N THR A 97 21.81 4.40 11.22
CA THR A 97 20.82 4.75 10.21
C THR A 97 21.21 4.19 8.84
N LYS A 98 22.46 4.40 8.42
CA LYS A 98 23.00 3.84 7.16
C LYS A 98 22.91 2.31 7.16
N LYS A 99 23.35 1.66 8.25
CA LYS A 99 23.25 0.19 8.38
C LYS A 99 21.80 -0.31 8.29
N SER A 100 20.86 0.40 8.91
CA SER A 100 19.43 0.08 8.83
C SER A 100 18.90 0.20 7.41
N LEU A 101 19.22 1.27 6.69
CA LEU A 101 18.78 1.47 5.31
C LEU A 101 19.37 0.44 4.34
N VAL A 102 20.66 0.10 4.52
CA VAL A 102 21.28 -1.02 3.76
C VAL A 102 20.55 -2.33 4.01
N LYS A 103 20.23 -2.63 5.27
CA LYS A 103 19.48 -3.84 5.63
C LYS A 103 18.09 -3.85 4.99
N GLN A 104 17.39 -2.71 5.01
CA GLN A 104 16.07 -2.56 4.37
C GLN A 104 16.17 -2.75 2.85
N ALA A 105 17.15 -2.11 2.19
CA ALA A 105 17.34 -2.25 0.74
C ALA A 105 17.66 -3.70 0.34
N LYS A 106 18.53 -4.40 1.10
CA LYS A 106 18.79 -5.83 0.90
C LYS A 106 17.56 -6.71 1.10
N ALA A 107 16.62 -6.29 1.93
CA ALA A 107 15.32 -6.94 2.11
C ALA A 107 14.26 -6.49 1.08
N GLY A 108 14.65 -5.88 -0.05
CA GLY A 108 13.74 -5.46 -1.11
C GLY A 108 12.87 -4.24 -0.77
N ARG A 109 13.18 -3.51 0.30
CA ARG A 109 12.46 -2.27 0.63
C ARG A 109 13.10 -1.09 -0.09
N LEU A 110 12.67 -0.85 -1.33
CA LEU A 110 13.28 0.12 -2.25
C LEU A 110 12.45 1.40 -2.34
N ARG A 111 13.14 2.51 -2.51
CA ARG A 111 12.51 3.81 -2.75
C ARG A 111 11.88 3.86 -4.14
N VAL A 112 10.63 4.27 -4.21
CA VAL A 112 9.87 4.41 -5.46
C VAL A 112 9.34 5.83 -5.64
N ASN A 113 8.98 6.18 -6.87
CA ASN A 113 8.28 7.42 -7.15
C ASN A 113 6.79 7.21 -6.90
N GLY A 114 6.39 7.33 -5.64
CA GLY A 114 5.03 7.07 -5.19
C GLY A 114 4.82 7.49 -3.75
N HIS A 115 3.62 7.29 -3.25
CA HIS A 115 3.24 7.56 -1.87
C HIS A 115 2.10 6.63 -1.43
N TYR A 116 1.94 6.50 -0.12
CA TYR A 116 0.76 5.84 0.45
C TYR A 116 -0.37 6.85 0.60
N THR A 117 -1.56 6.46 0.16
CA THR A 117 -2.77 7.27 0.34
C THR A 117 -3.98 6.38 0.58
N PHE A 118 -5.07 6.99 1.03
CA PHE A 118 -6.32 6.27 1.24
C PHE A 118 -6.97 5.85 -0.06
N LEU A 119 -7.72 4.75 0.01
CA LEU A 119 -8.58 4.26 -1.07
C LEU A 119 -10.01 4.73 -0.83
N SER A 120 -10.67 5.14 -1.89
CA SER A 120 -12.08 5.50 -1.88
C SER A 120 -12.75 5.04 -3.17
N PRO A 121 -14.01 4.61 -3.14
CA PRO A 121 -14.78 4.40 -4.35
C PRO A 121 -15.13 5.74 -5.00
N ASP A 122 -15.67 5.68 -6.20
CA ASP A 122 -16.27 6.83 -6.88
C ASP A 122 -17.43 7.42 -6.04
N LEU A 123 -17.17 8.57 -5.41
CA LEU A 123 -18.17 9.21 -4.54
C LEU A 123 -19.33 9.80 -5.32
N TYR A 124 -19.17 10.09 -6.61
CA TYR A 124 -20.28 10.53 -7.45
C TYR A 124 -21.25 9.37 -7.67
N ALA A 125 -20.75 8.19 -8.00
CA ALA A 125 -21.57 6.98 -8.08
C ALA A 125 -22.28 6.66 -6.76
N PHE A 126 -21.61 6.88 -5.63
CA PHE A 126 -22.22 6.73 -4.31
C PHE A 126 -23.39 7.74 -4.11
N CYS A 127 -23.24 8.98 -4.54
CA CYS A 127 -24.31 9.97 -4.48
C CYS A 127 -25.49 9.63 -5.40
N GLU A 128 -25.23 9.12 -6.60
CA GLU A 128 -26.29 8.65 -7.51
C GLU A 128 -27.10 7.52 -6.85
N TRP A 129 -26.42 6.56 -6.22
CA TRP A 129 -27.09 5.46 -5.51
C TRP A 129 -27.88 5.99 -4.30
N LEU A 130 -27.26 6.84 -3.47
CA LEU A 130 -27.86 7.25 -2.20
C LEU A 130 -29.01 8.25 -2.37
N PHE A 131 -28.84 9.26 -3.23
CA PHE A 131 -29.77 10.38 -3.33
C PHE A 131 -30.77 10.23 -4.49
N LEU A 132 -30.39 9.57 -5.58
CA LEU A 132 -31.24 9.36 -6.74
C LEU A 132 -31.87 7.97 -6.76
N GLY A 133 -31.47 7.04 -5.88
CA GLY A 133 -31.94 5.67 -5.83
C GLY A 133 -31.49 4.83 -7.03
N GLU A 134 -30.43 5.27 -7.74
CA GLU A 134 -29.93 4.60 -8.92
C GLU A 134 -29.29 3.26 -8.53
N LYS A 135 -29.85 2.14 -9.02
CA LYS A 135 -29.34 0.81 -8.70
C LYS A 135 -28.04 0.46 -9.42
N ASN A 136 -27.82 1.05 -10.58
CA ASN A 136 -26.63 0.89 -11.38
C ASN A 136 -26.00 2.27 -11.63
N PRO A 137 -25.37 2.88 -10.65
CA PRO A 137 -24.82 4.21 -10.77
C PRO A 137 -23.79 4.28 -11.88
N LYS A 138 -23.79 5.36 -12.65
CA LYS A 138 -22.85 5.57 -13.75
C LYS A 138 -21.47 5.97 -13.23
N GLY A 139 -21.43 6.80 -12.18
CA GLY A 139 -20.20 7.40 -11.69
C GLY A 139 -19.53 8.37 -12.65
N LEU A 140 -18.38 8.87 -12.26
CA LEU A 140 -17.51 9.69 -13.10
C LEU A 140 -16.35 8.91 -13.68
N LEU A 141 -15.89 7.86 -12.99
CA LEU A 141 -14.73 7.07 -13.39
C LEU A 141 -15.16 5.85 -14.22
N GLU A 142 -14.54 5.67 -15.38
CA GLU A 142 -14.74 4.50 -16.23
C GLU A 142 -13.84 3.33 -15.81
N ASP A 143 -14.07 2.15 -16.40
CA ASP A 143 -13.19 0.99 -16.22
C ASP A 143 -11.74 1.33 -16.63
N GLY A 144 -10.77 0.93 -15.82
CA GLY A 144 -9.35 1.24 -16.05
C GLY A 144 -8.92 2.64 -15.63
N GLN A 145 -9.81 3.46 -15.08
CA GLN A 145 -9.52 4.82 -14.63
C GLN A 145 -9.47 4.92 -13.10
N VAL A 146 -8.61 5.81 -12.63
CA VAL A 146 -8.56 6.28 -11.24
C VAL A 146 -8.37 7.79 -11.21
N TYR A 147 -8.74 8.42 -10.11
CA TYR A 147 -8.40 9.81 -9.86
C TYR A 147 -7.49 9.89 -8.63
N CYS A 148 -6.36 10.57 -8.78
CA CYS A 148 -5.50 10.97 -7.67
C CYS A 148 -4.92 12.35 -8.00
N ARG A 149 -5.25 13.35 -7.18
CA ARG A 149 -4.92 14.76 -7.45
C ARG A 149 -3.42 15.06 -7.52
N ASP A 150 -2.58 14.20 -6.93
CA ASP A 150 -1.12 14.39 -6.88
C ASP A 150 -0.43 13.97 -8.17
N TYR A 151 -1.17 13.39 -9.12
CA TYR A 151 -0.69 12.99 -10.43
C TYR A 151 -1.41 13.76 -11.55
N ARG A 152 -0.79 13.76 -12.74
CA ARG A 152 -1.33 14.46 -13.91
C ARG A 152 -2.34 13.58 -14.64
N ASP A 153 -3.18 14.23 -15.43
CA ASP A 153 -4.03 13.53 -16.39
C ASP A 153 -3.19 12.66 -17.32
N GLY A 154 -3.67 11.43 -17.62
CA GLY A 154 -2.99 10.45 -18.44
C GLY A 154 -1.78 9.74 -17.82
N ASP A 155 -1.44 10.02 -16.55
CA ASP A 155 -0.39 9.27 -15.86
C ASP A 155 -0.84 7.81 -15.60
N GLU A 156 0.01 6.85 -15.94
CA GLU A 156 -0.19 5.46 -15.57
C GLU A 156 0.28 5.23 -14.13
N LEU A 157 -0.63 4.76 -13.29
CA LEU A 157 -0.40 4.53 -11.87
C LEU A 157 -0.56 3.04 -11.53
N ALA A 158 0.43 2.49 -10.83
CA ALA A 158 0.29 1.19 -10.20
C ALA A 158 -0.24 1.38 -8.77
N CYS A 159 -1.37 0.76 -8.45
CA CYS A 159 -2.02 0.84 -7.15
C CYS A 159 -1.83 -0.49 -6.42
N LEU A 160 -1.14 -0.49 -5.28
CA LEU A 160 -0.79 -1.71 -4.56
C LEU A 160 -1.21 -1.62 -3.10
N ARG A 161 -1.81 -2.67 -2.57
CA ARG A 161 -2.17 -2.79 -1.16
C ARG A 161 -1.47 -4.00 -0.54
N SER A 162 -1.01 -3.89 0.69
CA SER A 162 -0.48 -5.04 1.43
C SER A 162 -1.60 -5.75 2.19
N PRO A 163 -1.61 -7.09 2.23
CA PRO A 163 -0.64 -8.00 1.63
C PRO A 163 -0.81 -8.12 0.11
N HIS A 164 0.32 -8.14 -0.64
CA HIS A 164 0.34 -8.38 -2.08
C HIS A 164 1.11 -9.68 -2.35
N LEU A 165 0.39 -10.75 -2.57
CA LEU A 165 0.94 -12.10 -2.58
C LEU A 165 0.90 -12.80 -3.94
N TYR A 166 0.12 -12.28 -4.89
CA TYR A 166 -0.02 -12.83 -6.24
C TYR A 166 0.40 -11.81 -7.30
N ARG A 167 0.32 -12.18 -8.56
CA ARG A 167 0.93 -11.46 -9.69
C ARG A 167 0.15 -10.27 -10.22
N GLU A 168 -1.06 -10.02 -9.73
CA GLU A 168 -1.88 -8.90 -10.17
C GLU A 168 -1.33 -7.54 -9.69
N TRP A 169 -1.04 -6.68 -10.64
CA TRP A 169 -0.65 -5.29 -10.41
C TRP A 169 -1.67 -4.38 -11.09
N PRO A 170 -2.66 -3.85 -10.36
CA PRO A 170 -3.62 -2.93 -10.96
C PRO A 170 -2.92 -1.66 -11.45
N ILE A 171 -2.80 -1.55 -12.76
CA ILE A 171 -2.27 -0.36 -13.43
C ILE A 171 -3.45 0.35 -14.05
N ARG A 172 -3.63 1.62 -13.68
CA ARG A 172 -4.78 2.44 -14.09
C ARG A 172 -4.32 3.78 -14.62
N ASN A 173 -5.11 4.35 -15.51
CA ASN A 173 -4.87 5.69 -16.01
C ASN A 173 -5.46 6.71 -15.04
N ASN A 174 -4.64 7.65 -14.61
CA ASN A 174 -5.12 8.78 -13.84
C ASN A 174 -5.89 9.72 -14.76
N VAL A 175 -7.11 10.06 -14.40
CA VAL A 175 -7.92 11.04 -15.12
C VAL A 175 -8.09 12.27 -14.27
N ARG A 176 -7.92 13.46 -14.89
CA ARG A 176 -8.01 14.71 -14.19
C ARG A 176 -8.53 15.81 -15.11
N ASN A 177 -9.60 16.47 -14.70
CA ASN A 177 -10.16 17.66 -15.31
C ASN A 177 -10.92 18.49 -14.25
N GLU A 178 -11.48 19.62 -14.63
CA GLU A 178 -12.20 20.49 -13.71
C GLU A 178 -13.39 19.81 -13.02
N GLU A 179 -14.10 18.93 -13.72
CA GLU A 179 -15.22 18.18 -13.15
C GLU A 179 -14.75 17.17 -12.10
N PHE A 180 -13.73 16.37 -12.39
CA PHE A 180 -13.15 15.45 -11.44
C PHE A 180 -12.52 16.17 -10.24
N ASP A 181 -11.80 17.26 -10.49
CA ASP A 181 -11.20 18.09 -9.42
C ASP A 181 -12.28 18.68 -8.49
N LYS A 182 -13.45 19.02 -9.00
CA LYS A 182 -14.59 19.49 -8.21
C LYS A 182 -15.12 18.41 -7.25
N TRP A 183 -15.21 17.16 -7.71
CA TRP A 183 -15.78 16.06 -6.92
C TRP A 183 -14.75 15.38 -6.02
N PHE A 184 -13.52 15.21 -6.47
CA PHE A 184 -12.51 14.41 -5.81
C PHE A 184 -11.29 15.20 -5.32
N GLY A 185 -11.12 16.44 -5.78
CA GLY A 185 -9.92 17.24 -5.55
C GLY A 185 -9.72 17.74 -4.11
N MET A 186 -10.70 17.61 -3.23
CA MET A 186 -10.58 18.02 -1.83
C MET A 186 -9.64 17.16 -1.01
N THR A 187 -9.44 15.91 -1.40
CA THR A 187 -8.60 14.93 -0.69
C THR A 187 -7.43 14.46 -1.54
N LYS A 188 -6.47 13.77 -0.92
CA LYS A 188 -5.34 13.11 -1.59
C LYS A 188 -5.62 11.63 -1.87
N CYS A 189 -6.83 11.16 -1.62
CA CYS A 189 -7.22 9.78 -1.85
C CYS A 189 -7.05 9.37 -3.31
N VAL A 190 -6.87 8.08 -3.53
CA VAL A 190 -7.10 7.47 -4.83
C VAL A 190 -8.56 7.04 -4.91
N TYR A 191 -9.27 7.60 -5.87
CA TYR A 191 -10.65 7.22 -6.19
C TYR A 191 -10.68 6.19 -7.29
N THR A 192 -11.49 5.16 -7.12
CA THR A 192 -11.55 4.01 -8.03
C THR A 192 -12.93 3.90 -8.65
N SER A 193 -12.99 3.48 -9.92
CA SER A 193 -14.26 3.27 -10.63
C SER A 193 -15.08 2.14 -10.00
N CYS A 194 -16.38 2.33 -9.91
CA CYS A 194 -17.33 1.27 -9.53
C CYS A 194 -17.52 0.21 -10.64
N HIS A 195 -17.07 0.47 -11.86
CA HIS A 195 -17.11 -0.46 -13.00
C HIS A 195 -15.85 -1.30 -13.15
N ASP A 196 -14.79 -0.97 -12.39
CA ASP A 196 -13.49 -1.64 -12.44
C ASP A 196 -13.37 -2.77 -11.41
N THR A 197 -12.61 -3.77 -11.74
CA THR A 197 -12.26 -4.87 -10.83
C THR A 197 -11.20 -4.50 -9.78
N ILE A 198 -10.64 -3.28 -9.81
CA ILE A 198 -9.56 -2.84 -8.93
C ILE A 198 -9.91 -3.00 -7.44
N SER A 199 -11.14 -2.71 -7.04
CA SER A 199 -11.60 -2.89 -5.65
C SER A 199 -11.53 -4.35 -5.20
N ARG A 200 -11.82 -5.28 -6.10
CA ARG A 200 -11.74 -6.73 -5.85
C ARG A 200 -10.30 -7.23 -5.82
N ILE A 201 -9.45 -6.70 -6.69
CA ILE A 201 -8.02 -7.05 -6.72
C ILE A 201 -7.31 -6.56 -5.45
N LEU A 202 -7.57 -5.32 -5.05
CA LEU A 202 -6.97 -4.72 -3.85
C LEU A 202 -7.65 -5.19 -2.57
N GLN A 203 -8.88 -5.71 -2.65
CA GLN A 203 -9.68 -6.18 -1.51
C GLN A 203 -9.74 -5.15 -0.38
N PHE A 204 -9.99 -3.88 -0.71
CA PHE A 204 -10.03 -2.81 0.27
C PHE A 204 -11.44 -2.57 0.79
N ASP A 205 -11.51 -2.20 2.05
CA ASP A 205 -12.69 -1.65 2.71
C ASP A 205 -12.57 -0.12 2.80
N ASN A 206 -13.72 0.56 2.94
CA ASN A 206 -13.77 2.03 3.06
C ASN A 206 -13.60 2.50 4.53
N ASP A 207 -12.88 1.74 5.33
CA ASP A 207 -12.62 1.98 6.76
C ASP A 207 -11.27 2.66 7.03
N GLY A 208 -10.60 3.15 5.99
CA GLY A 208 -9.31 3.81 6.07
C GLY A 208 -8.14 3.01 5.47
N ASP A 209 -8.44 2.04 4.62
CA ASP A 209 -7.43 1.31 3.87
C ASP A 209 -6.56 2.24 3.02
N LYS A 210 -5.26 1.96 3.03
CA LYS A 210 -4.27 2.70 2.24
C LYS A 210 -3.67 1.82 1.16
N CYS A 211 -3.43 2.41 -0.01
CA CYS A 211 -2.62 1.80 -1.04
C CYS A 211 -1.33 2.60 -1.32
N LEU A 212 -0.36 1.91 -1.85
CA LEU A 212 0.83 2.50 -2.44
C LEU A 212 0.53 2.82 -3.90
N VAL A 213 0.51 4.10 -4.23
CA VAL A 213 0.36 4.59 -5.61
C VAL A 213 1.75 4.89 -6.16
N ILE A 214 2.11 4.25 -7.27
CA ILE A 214 3.43 4.36 -7.89
C ILE A 214 3.29 4.90 -9.31
N LYS A 215 4.02 5.99 -9.61
CA LYS A 215 4.26 6.48 -10.97
C LYS A 215 5.71 6.19 -11.35
N ASP A 216 5.96 5.01 -11.89
CA ASP A 216 7.29 4.60 -12.33
C ASP A 216 7.20 3.80 -13.62
N ARG A 217 7.77 4.33 -14.71
CA ARG A 217 7.66 3.73 -16.05
C ARG A 217 8.29 2.33 -16.13
N ILE A 218 9.38 2.10 -15.41
CA ILE A 218 10.07 0.81 -15.46
C ILE A 218 9.25 -0.23 -14.71
N LEU A 219 8.84 0.05 -13.46
CA LEU A 219 7.99 -0.85 -12.70
C LEU A 219 6.66 -1.13 -13.41
N THR A 220 6.02 -0.11 -13.99
CA THR A 220 4.78 -0.27 -14.76
C THR A 220 4.99 -1.18 -15.97
N LYS A 221 6.10 -1.00 -16.71
CA LYS A 221 6.45 -1.84 -17.88
C LYS A 221 6.67 -3.30 -17.45
N ILE A 222 7.45 -3.53 -16.41
CA ILE A 222 7.72 -4.87 -15.87
C ILE A 222 6.41 -5.52 -15.41
N ALA A 223 5.58 -4.80 -14.65
CA ALA A 223 4.31 -5.29 -14.17
C ALA A 223 3.36 -5.69 -15.31
N LYS A 224 3.20 -4.85 -16.33
CA LYS A 224 2.40 -5.15 -17.52
C LYS A 224 2.89 -6.43 -18.23
N ARG A 225 4.20 -6.61 -18.37
CA ARG A 225 4.81 -7.80 -18.95
C ARG A 225 4.50 -9.05 -18.12
N ASN A 226 4.68 -8.96 -16.81
CA ASN A 226 4.41 -10.07 -15.88
C ASN A 226 2.92 -10.42 -15.77
N MET A 227 2.03 -9.46 -16.00
CA MET A 227 0.58 -9.65 -15.93
C MET A 227 -0.05 -10.18 -17.22
N LYS A 228 0.73 -10.28 -18.30
CA LYS A 228 0.21 -10.83 -19.54
C LYS A 228 -0.37 -12.23 -19.28
N ASP A 229 -1.63 -12.42 -19.67
CA ASP A 229 -2.38 -13.67 -19.51
C ASP A 229 -2.63 -14.09 -18.04
N ILE A 230 -2.44 -13.18 -17.07
CA ILE A 230 -2.78 -13.41 -15.68
C ILE A 230 -4.20 -12.94 -15.39
N VAL A 231 -5.01 -13.88 -14.89
CA VAL A 231 -6.33 -13.56 -14.33
C VAL A 231 -6.15 -13.20 -12.87
N PRO A 232 -6.59 -12.01 -12.43
CA PRO A 232 -6.54 -11.60 -11.03
C PRO A 232 -7.30 -12.58 -10.14
N LEU A 233 -6.80 -12.77 -8.92
CA LEU A 233 -7.48 -13.62 -7.96
C LEU A 233 -8.66 -12.85 -7.35
N TYR A 234 -9.76 -13.54 -7.23
CA TYR A 234 -10.95 -13.05 -6.55
C TYR A 234 -11.56 -14.17 -5.72
N TYR A 235 -11.85 -13.87 -4.47
CA TYR A 235 -12.46 -14.80 -3.52
C TYR A 235 -13.74 -14.19 -2.98
N GLU A 236 -14.84 -14.91 -3.11
CA GLU A 236 -16.11 -14.51 -2.53
C GLU A 236 -16.29 -15.21 -1.18
N MET A 237 -16.44 -14.43 -0.12
CA MET A 237 -16.65 -14.92 1.22
C MET A 237 -18.09 -14.62 1.66
N LYS A 238 -18.78 -15.62 2.19
CA LYS A 238 -20.12 -15.44 2.76
C LYS A 238 -19.99 -14.84 4.16
N LYS A 239 -20.78 -13.83 4.44
CA LYS A 239 -20.88 -13.27 5.80
C LYS A 239 -21.46 -14.29 6.76
N ALA A 240 -20.97 -14.32 7.99
CA ALA A 240 -21.57 -15.09 9.07
C ALA A 240 -22.99 -14.60 9.37
N LYS A 241 -23.82 -15.48 9.93
CA LYS A 241 -25.14 -15.08 10.42
C LYS A 241 -24.96 -14.15 11.62
N GLY A 242 -25.76 -13.09 11.68
CA GLY A 242 -25.78 -12.20 12.83
C GLY A 242 -26.28 -12.94 14.08
N GLU A 243 -25.63 -12.71 15.21
CA GLU A 243 -26.00 -13.24 16.52
C GLU A 243 -26.28 -12.09 17.49
N ASN A 244 -27.12 -12.36 18.49
CA ASN A 244 -27.37 -11.38 19.55
C ASN A 244 -26.11 -11.22 20.41
N LEU A 245 -25.67 -9.98 20.58
CA LEU A 245 -24.48 -9.66 21.34
C LEU A 245 -24.69 -9.93 22.82
N ASN A 246 -23.85 -10.79 23.40
CA ASN A 246 -23.78 -11.07 24.84
C ASN A 246 -22.33 -11.37 25.23
N ASN A 247 -22.04 -11.43 26.53
CA ASN A 247 -20.69 -11.62 27.06
C ASN A 247 -20.05 -12.94 26.59
N GLN A 248 -20.84 -14.00 26.42
CA GLN A 248 -20.35 -15.30 25.95
C GLN A 248 -19.92 -15.22 24.50
N VAL A 249 -20.76 -14.66 23.61
CA VAL A 249 -20.45 -14.46 22.18
C VAL A 249 -19.22 -13.55 22.01
N LEU A 250 -19.10 -12.49 22.81
CA LEU A 250 -17.92 -11.62 22.84
C LEU A 250 -16.66 -12.39 23.22
N TYR A 251 -16.72 -13.16 24.30
CA TYR A 251 -15.58 -13.97 24.76
C TYR A 251 -15.15 -15.01 23.72
N GLU A 252 -16.12 -15.73 23.13
CA GLU A 252 -15.85 -16.72 22.08
C GLU A 252 -15.26 -16.06 20.83
N GLY A 253 -15.79 -14.92 20.41
CA GLY A 253 -15.26 -14.15 19.28
C GLY A 253 -13.84 -13.66 19.52
N MET A 254 -13.55 -13.11 20.70
CA MET A 254 -12.21 -12.66 21.09
C MET A 254 -11.23 -13.85 21.17
N THR A 255 -11.65 -14.96 21.79
CA THR A 255 -10.82 -16.18 21.89
C THR A 255 -10.50 -16.72 20.50
N LYS A 256 -11.49 -16.76 19.63
CA LYS A 256 -11.36 -17.21 18.25
C LYS A 256 -10.42 -16.32 17.47
N ALA A 257 -10.57 -14.99 17.55
CA ALA A 257 -9.68 -14.03 16.92
C ALA A 257 -8.23 -14.15 17.41
N PHE A 258 -8.03 -14.46 18.69
CA PHE A 258 -6.70 -14.66 19.29
C PHE A 258 -6.05 -15.99 18.88
N THR A 259 -6.85 -17.06 18.73
CA THR A 259 -6.37 -18.41 18.38
C THR A 259 -6.37 -18.69 16.88
N CYS A 260 -7.05 -17.87 16.09
CA CYS A 260 -7.04 -17.98 14.63
C CYS A 260 -5.64 -17.91 14.06
N GLY A 261 -5.45 -18.55 12.91
CA GLY A 261 -4.17 -18.61 12.20
C GLY A 261 -3.54 -17.25 11.98
N ASN A 262 -2.22 -17.21 12.02
CA ASN A 262 -1.43 -16.00 11.79
C ASN A 262 -1.13 -15.87 10.28
N VAL A 263 -1.46 -14.74 9.69
CA VAL A 263 -1.18 -14.39 8.28
C VAL A 263 0.32 -14.46 7.95
N GLY A 264 1.19 -14.21 8.94
CA GLY A 264 2.63 -14.22 8.76
C GLY A 264 3.21 -15.53 8.21
N PRO A 265 2.93 -16.70 8.80
CA PRO A 265 3.36 -17.99 8.25
C PRO A 265 2.86 -18.25 6.83
N VAL A 266 1.60 -17.91 6.53
CA VAL A 266 1.02 -18.07 5.19
C VAL A 266 1.78 -17.22 4.18
N SER A 267 1.96 -15.94 4.47
CA SER A 267 2.72 -15.00 3.64
C SER A 267 4.17 -15.44 3.45
N ASN A 268 4.82 -15.94 4.50
CA ASN A 268 6.19 -16.46 4.41
C ASN A 268 6.28 -17.70 3.52
N ASN A 269 5.28 -18.59 3.54
CA ASN A 269 5.25 -19.77 2.67
C ASN A 269 5.07 -19.35 1.20
N VAL A 270 4.22 -18.37 0.91
CA VAL A 270 4.12 -17.80 -0.44
C VAL A 270 5.47 -17.22 -0.89
N THR A 271 6.14 -16.45 -0.02
CA THR A 271 7.46 -15.89 -0.32
C THR A 271 8.50 -16.98 -0.59
N LYS A 272 8.51 -18.09 0.16
CA LYS A 272 9.43 -19.21 -0.10
C LYS A 272 9.24 -19.79 -1.49
N ILE A 273 7.99 -19.97 -1.93
CA ILE A 273 7.71 -20.51 -3.26
C ILE A 273 8.15 -19.53 -4.35
N TRP A 274 7.87 -18.20 -4.18
CA TRP A 274 8.32 -17.19 -5.15
C TRP A 274 9.85 -17.11 -5.30
N ASN A 275 10.60 -17.58 -4.30
CA ASN A 275 12.06 -17.61 -4.33
C ASN A 275 12.65 -18.88 -4.97
N HIS A 276 11.86 -19.79 -5.50
CA HIS A 276 12.37 -20.92 -6.24
C HIS A 276 12.91 -20.48 -7.61
N ASP A 277 14.02 -21.05 -8.06
CA ASP A 277 14.64 -20.73 -9.36
C ASP A 277 13.69 -20.98 -10.54
N LYS A 278 12.85 -22.02 -10.43
CA LYS A 278 11.82 -22.36 -11.40
C LYS A 278 10.53 -22.70 -10.68
N ILE A 279 9.50 -21.89 -10.95
CA ILE A 279 8.19 -22.08 -10.34
C ILE A 279 7.35 -22.98 -11.23
N THR A 280 6.88 -24.09 -10.69
CA THR A 280 6.05 -25.07 -11.37
C THR A 280 4.57 -24.69 -11.38
N PRO A 281 3.74 -25.24 -12.30
CA PRO A 281 2.29 -25.02 -12.28
C PRO A 281 1.62 -25.45 -10.96
N GLN A 282 2.12 -26.49 -10.30
CA GLN A 282 1.64 -26.95 -9.00
C GLN A 282 1.93 -25.92 -7.89
N GLU A 283 3.10 -25.31 -7.92
CA GLU A 283 3.47 -24.23 -6.98
C GLU A 283 2.66 -22.98 -7.19
N ILE A 284 2.36 -22.61 -8.44
CA ILE A 284 1.41 -21.50 -8.74
C ILE A 284 0.03 -21.81 -8.16
N LYS A 285 -0.44 -23.06 -8.27
CA LYS A 285 -1.71 -23.48 -7.66
C LYS A 285 -1.65 -23.39 -6.13
N ALA A 286 -0.53 -23.79 -5.52
CA ALA A 286 -0.32 -23.67 -4.08
C ALA A 286 -0.31 -22.19 -3.63
N ILE A 287 0.35 -21.31 -4.38
CA ILE A 287 0.31 -19.85 -4.11
C ILE A 287 -1.13 -19.34 -4.11
N LYS A 288 -1.94 -19.69 -5.11
CA LYS A 288 -3.34 -19.28 -5.19
C LYS A 288 -4.14 -19.72 -3.95
N TRP A 289 -3.95 -20.94 -3.48
CA TRP A 289 -4.60 -21.43 -2.27
C TRP A 289 -4.11 -20.74 -1.01
N LEU A 290 -2.81 -20.49 -0.89
CA LEU A 290 -2.25 -19.74 0.24
C LEU A 290 -2.73 -18.28 0.24
N CYS A 291 -2.90 -17.65 -0.91
CA CYS A 291 -3.50 -16.32 -1.01
C CYS A 291 -4.96 -16.33 -0.51
N MET A 292 -5.73 -17.35 -0.88
CA MET A 292 -7.09 -17.53 -0.39
C MET A 292 -7.10 -17.74 1.14
N GLU A 293 -6.24 -18.60 1.66
CA GLU A 293 -6.09 -18.86 3.10
C GLU A 293 -5.71 -17.57 3.85
N SER A 294 -4.80 -16.77 3.29
CA SER A 294 -4.44 -15.46 3.85
C SER A 294 -5.66 -14.55 3.99
N ASN A 295 -6.49 -14.46 2.96
CA ASN A 295 -7.69 -13.63 2.96
C ASN A 295 -8.72 -14.14 3.98
N PHE A 296 -8.97 -15.45 4.03
CA PHE A 296 -9.84 -16.03 5.04
C PHE A 296 -9.35 -15.82 6.46
N THR A 297 -8.03 -15.85 6.67
CA THR A 297 -7.44 -15.57 7.98
C THR A 297 -7.63 -14.10 8.39
N ILE A 298 -7.44 -13.15 7.45
CA ILE A 298 -7.66 -11.71 7.70
C ILE A 298 -9.14 -11.46 8.07
N ASP A 299 -10.06 -12.04 7.31
CA ASP A 299 -11.50 -11.82 7.47
C ASP A 299 -12.19 -12.86 8.38
N SER A 300 -11.43 -13.68 9.08
CA SER A 300 -11.98 -14.74 9.93
C SER A 300 -12.97 -14.24 10.97
N ALA A 301 -12.71 -13.05 11.55
CA ALA A 301 -13.62 -12.43 12.52
C ALA A 301 -14.95 -11.96 11.88
N LYS A 302 -14.95 -11.64 10.58
CA LYS A 302 -16.14 -11.19 9.83
C LYS A 302 -16.94 -12.34 9.25
N THR A 303 -16.26 -13.42 8.86
CA THR A 303 -16.85 -14.53 8.08
C THR A 303 -17.04 -15.80 8.90
N LEU A 304 -16.32 -15.93 10.03
CA LEU A 304 -16.21 -17.13 10.86
C LEU A 304 -15.76 -18.39 10.10
N TYR A 305 -15.11 -18.22 8.95
CA TYR A 305 -14.37 -19.31 8.29
C TYR A 305 -13.12 -19.66 9.09
N MET A 306 -12.87 -20.94 9.22
CA MET A 306 -11.65 -21.49 9.81
C MET A 306 -11.02 -22.48 8.84
#